data_3f36e494919ec065cd25a1d689096782
#
_entry.id   3f36e494919ec065cd25a1d689096782
#
_cell.length_a   1.000
_cell.length_b   1.000
_cell.length_c   1.000
_cell.angle_alpha   90.00
_cell.angle_beta   90.00
_cell.angle_gamma   90.00
#
_symmetry.space_group_name_H-M   'P 1'
#
loop_
_entity.id
_entity.type
_entity.pdbx_description
1 polymer ?
#
loop_
_entity_poly.entity_id
_entity_poly.type
_entity_poly.pdbx_seq_one_letter_code
_entity_poly.pdbx_strand_id
1 'polypeptide(L)'
;MKKQILIAVFILTASAAMACTNFIVGKKASADGSVICSYNADDYGMFVDLAHYPAGVHSKGTMRDIIDWDTKAYHGQIPEAPITYNVIGNINEFQVTVGETTYGGREEMV
;
A
#
# COMPACT_ATOMS: atom_id res chain seq x y z
N MET A 1 -13.67 -27.00 -32.39
CA MET A 1 -14.65 -26.06 -31.86
C MET A 1 -14.65 -26.00 -30.32
N LYS A 2 -14.95 -27.08 -29.56
CA LYS A 2 -14.99 -27.03 -28.07
C LYS A 2 -13.70 -26.56 -27.42
N LYS A 3 -12.51 -26.99 -27.87
CA LYS A 3 -11.20 -26.53 -27.34
C LYS A 3 -10.91 -25.06 -27.60
N GLN A 4 -11.34 -24.54 -28.76
CA GLN A 4 -11.14 -23.13 -29.10
C GLN A 4 -12.08 -22.22 -28.32
N ILE A 5 -13.29 -22.66 -28.00
CA ILE A 5 -14.21 -21.94 -27.10
C ILE A 5 -13.67 -21.90 -25.68
N LEU A 6 -13.08 -23.01 -25.18
CA LEU A 6 -12.49 -23.08 -23.85
C LEU A 6 -11.29 -22.13 -23.71
N ILE A 7 -10.44 -22.07 -24.74
CA ILE A 7 -9.29 -21.14 -24.77
C ILE A 7 -9.76 -19.68 -24.83
N ALA A 8 -10.78 -19.38 -25.63
CA ALA A 8 -11.34 -18.04 -25.73
C ALA A 8 -11.98 -17.59 -24.40
N VAL A 9 -12.71 -18.47 -23.72
CA VAL A 9 -13.28 -18.19 -22.38
C VAL A 9 -12.16 -17.97 -21.35
N PHE A 10 -11.09 -18.78 -21.38
CA PHE A 10 -9.97 -18.62 -20.46
C PHE A 10 -9.21 -17.30 -20.68
N ILE A 11 -9.03 -16.88 -21.93
CA ILE A 11 -8.41 -15.59 -22.28
C ILE A 11 -9.30 -14.41 -21.83
N LEU A 12 -10.63 -14.53 -21.99
CA LEU A 12 -11.56 -13.48 -21.57
C LEU A 12 -11.64 -13.30 -20.03
N THR A 13 -11.44 -14.38 -19.28
CA THR A 13 -11.46 -14.33 -17.80
C THR A 13 -10.12 -13.89 -17.21
N ALA A 14 -9.02 -14.06 -17.93
CA ALA A 14 -7.69 -13.63 -17.47
C ALA A 14 -7.48 -12.11 -17.52
N SER A 15 -8.26 -11.37 -18.30
CA SER A 15 -8.14 -9.92 -18.44
C SER A 15 -8.81 -9.10 -17.32
N ALA A 16 -9.46 -9.75 -16.35
CA ALA A 16 -10.17 -9.07 -15.25
C ALA A 16 -9.45 -9.12 -13.90
N ALA A 17 -8.25 -9.68 -13.81
CA ALA A 17 -7.50 -9.80 -12.57
C ALA A 17 -6.47 -8.66 -12.43
N MET A 18 -6.95 -7.43 -12.29
CA MET A 18 -6.16 -6.36 -11.68
C MET A 18 -6.36 -6.46 -10.16
N ALA A 19 -5.41 -7.05 -9.48
CA ALA A 19 -5.49 -7.23 -8.03
C ALA A 19 -4.11 -7.04 -7.41
N CYS A 20 -4.00 -6.10 -6.47
CA CYS A 20 -2.85 -6.00 -5.60
C CYS A 20 -2.70 -7.26 -4.76
N THR A 21 -1.47 -7.71 -4.54
CA THR A 21 -1.20 -8.92 -3.77
C THR A 21 -0.45 -8.58 -2.50
N ASN A 22 -0.96 -9.05 -1.37
CA ASN A 22 -0.34 -8.85 -0.06
C ASN A 22 -0.02 -10.19 0.59
N PHE A 23 1.15 -10.27 1.25
CA PHE A 23 1.51 -11.38 2.11
C PHE A 23 1.82 -10.90 3.52
N ILE A 24 1.28 -11.57 4.51
CA ILE A 24 1.63 -11.39 5.91
C ILE A 24 2.10 -12.73 6.44
N VAL A 25 3.40 -12.81 6.79
CA VAL A 25 4.01 -14.01 7.36
C VAL A 25 4.21 -13.78 8.84
N GLY A 26 3.49 -14.53 9.66
CA GLY A 26 3.61 -14.45 11.12
C GLY A 26 4.83 -15.19 11.67
N LYS A 27 5.19 -14.92 12.92
CA LYS A 27 6.36 -15.47 13.62
C LYS A 27 6.48 -17.00 13.58
N LYS A 28 5.36 -17.73 13.49
CA LYS A 28 5.37 -19.20 13.45
C LYS A 28 5.58 -19.76 12.04
N ALA A 29 5.47 -18.93 11.02
CA ALA A 29 5.61 -19.32 9.62
C ALA A 29 6.94 -18.87 9.01
N SER A 30 7.66 -17.97 9.67
CA SER A 30 9.00 -17.54 9.25
C SER A 30 10.08 -18.45 9.86
N ALA A 31 11.21 -18.55 9.19
CA ALA A 31 12.33 -19.41 9.62
C ALA A 31 13.06 -18.87 10.86
N ASP A 32 13.06 -17.56 11.04
CA ASP A 32 13.79 -16.82 12.08
C ASP A 32 12.89 -16.16 13.13
N GLY A 33 11.56 -16.38 13.03
CA GLY A 33 10.58 -15.75 13.92
C GLY A 33 10.26 -14.28 13.59
N SER A 34 10.73 -13.76 12.47
CA SER A 34 10.35 -12.44 11.98
C SER A 34 8.89 -12.38 11.52
N VAL A 35 8.33 -11.19 11.48
CA VAL A 35 7.07 -10.92 10.79
C VAL A 35 7.40 -10.21 9.49
N ILE A 36 6.90 -10.74 8.37
CA ILE A 36 7.12 -10.18 7.05
C ILE A 36 5.78 -9.70 6.51
N CYS A 37 5.74 -8.46 6.06
CA CYS A 37 4.60 -7.91 5.33
C CYS A 37 5.09 -7.43 3.96
N SER A 38 4.45 -7.89 2.91
CA SER A 38 4.71 -7.41 1.55
C SER A 38 3.45 -6.84 0.94
N TYR A 39 3.63 -5.84 0.11
CA TYR A 39 2.59 -5.26 -0.73
C TYR A 39 3.11 -5.18 -2.16
N ASN A 40 2.35 -5.68 -3.09
CA ASN A 40 2.64 -5.61 -4.51
C ASN A 40 1.49 -4.92 -5.23
N ALA A 41 1.76 -3.76 -5.80
CA ALA A 41 0.81 -3.04 -6.63
C ALA A 41 0.94 -3.52 -8.07
N ASP A 42 -0.15 -4.09 -8.61
CA ASP A 42 -0.19 -4.56 -9.99
C ASP A 42 -0.63 -3.41 -10.90
N ASP A 43 0.28 -2.48 -11.17
CA ASP A 43 0.03 -1.33 -12.03
C ASP A 43 1.20 -1.10 -12.99
N TYR A 44 0.90 -0.51 -14.15
CA TYR A 44 1.89 -0.12 -15.14
C TYR A 44 2.41 1.29 -14.83
N GLY A 45 3.72 1.41 -14.64
CA GLY A 45 4.37 2.70 -14.45
C GLY A 45 4.35 3.24 -13.02
N MET A 46 3.91 2.45 -12.07
CA MET A 46 3.98 2.78 -10.65
C MET A 46 5.39 2.50 -10.11
N PHE A 47 6.28 3.47 -10.29
CA PHE A 47 7.64 3.43 -9.76
C PHE A 47 7.75 4.43 -8.60
N VAL A 48 8.02 3.93 -7.41
CA VAL A 48 8.23 4.75 -6.23
C VAL A 48 9.64 4.56 -5.69
N ASP A 49 10.26 5.66 -5.28
CA ASP A 49 11.51 5.61 -4.54
C ASP A 49 11.27 5.09 -3.12
N LEU A 50 12.33 4.58 -2.50
CA LEU A 50 12.28 4.21 -1.08
C LEU A 50 12.06 5.48 -0.24
N ALA A 51 10.85 5.63 0.28
CA ALA A 51 10.51 6.77 1.13
C ALA A 51 11.14 6.63 2.51
N HIS A 52 11.77 7.71 2.99
CA HIS A 52 12.26 7.84 4.36
C HIS A 52 11.71 9.12 4.99
N TYR A 53 11.02 8.96 6.11
CA TYR A 53 10.50 10.05 6.92
C TYR A 53 11.23 10.02 8.26
N PRO A 54 12.06 11.03 8.59
CA PRO A 54 12.81 11.08 9.84
C PRO A 54 11.86 11.31 11.03
N ALA A 55 12.28 10.81 12.19
CA ALA A 55 11.62 11.13 13.45
C ALA A 55 11.67 12.63 13.72
N GLY A 56 10.66 13.15 14.42
CA GLY A 56 10.58 14.56 14.75
C GLY A 56 9.72 14.85 15.98
N VAL A 57 9.98 16.02 16.57
CA VAL A 57 9.11 16.62 17.59
C VAL A 57 8.51 17.87 16.98
N HIS A 58 7.19 17.96 17.00
CA HIS A 58 6.44 19.01 16.32
C HIS A 58 5.77 19.93 17.35
N SER A 59 5.77 21.22 17.07
CA SER A 59 5.10 22.21 17.90
C SER A 59 3.59 22.02 17.85
N LYS A 60 2.90 22.44 18.92
CA LYS A 60 1.42 22.44 18.93
C LYS A 60 0.88 23.28 17.78
N GLY A 61 -0.03 22.71 17.02
CA GLY A 61 -0.65 23.38 15.87
C GLY A 61 0.09 23.22 14.55
N THR A 62 1.20 22.46 14.51
CA THR A 62 1.82 22.08 13.25
C THR A 62 0.83 21.29 12.41
N MET A 63 0.78 21.60 11.13
CA MET A 63 -0.08 20.94 10.16
C MET A 63 0.78 20.21 9.12
N ARG A 64 0.30 19.06 8.67
CA ARG A 64 0.92 18.27 7.61
C ARG A 64 0.07 18.36 6.35
N ASP A 65 0.69 18.70 5.23
CA ASP A 65 0.04 18.68 3.93
C ASP A 65 -0.24 17.22 3.50
N ILE A 66 -1.43 17.02 2.99
CA ILE A 66 -1.84 15.79 2.32
C ILE A 66 -1.70 16.01 0.83
N ILE A 67 -0.73 15.35 0.25
CA ILE A 67 -0.42 15.44 -1.17
C ILE A 67 -0.56 14.04 -1.75
N ASP A 68 -1.32 13.93 -2.81
CA ASP A 68 -1.41 12.69 -3.58
C ASP A 68 -0.03 12.31 -4.10
N TRP A 69 0.38 11.07 -3.85
CA TRP A 69 1.74 10.63 -4.15
C TRP A 69 1.99 10.50 -5.67
N ASP A 70 0.94 10.18 -6.47
CA ASP A 70 1.01 10.01 -7.91
C ASP A 70 0.82 11.34 -8.64
N THR A 71 -0.34 11.95 -8.48
CA THR A 71 -0.73 13.18 -9.20
C THR A 71 -0.11 14.44 -8.63
N LYS A 72 0.47 14.37 -7.40
CA LYS A 72 0.96 15.52 -6.61
C LYS A 72 -0.13 16.53 -6.27
N ALA A 73 -1.40 16.16 -6.42
CA ALA A 73 -2.51 17.02 -6.07
C ALA A 73 -2.56 17.27 -4.54
N TYR A 74 -2.80 18.50 -4.17
CA TYR A 74 -2.97 18.90 -2.78
C TYR A 74 -4.40 18.61 -2.31
N HIS A 75 -4.55 17.85 -1.23
CA HIS A 75 -5.84 17.44 -0.66
C HIS A 75 -6.20 18.14 0.65
N GLY A 76 -5.37 19.05 1.13
CA GLY A 76 -5.60 19.76 2.39
C GLY A 76 -4.53 19.44 3.45
N GLN A 77 -4.86 19.71 4.70
CA GLN A 77 -3.96 19.52 5.82
C GLN A 77 -4.63 18.75 6.94
N ILE A 78 -3.82 17.99 7.69
CA ILE A 78 -4.22 17.37 8.95
C ILE A 78 -3.30 17.87 10.08
N PRO A 79 -3.74 17.85 11.35
CA PRO A 79 -2.86 18.12 12.47
C PRO A 79 -1.69 17.11 12.50
N GLU A 80 -0.47 17.61 12.61
CA GLU A 80 0.71 16.76 12.77
C GLU A 80 0.73 16.17 14.21
N ALA A 81 1.15 14.91 14.32
CA ALA A 81 1.37 14.28 15.61
C ALA A 81 2.50 15.01 16.38
N PRO A 82 2.39 15.19 17.70
CA PRO A 82 3.43 15.87 18.48
C PRO A 82 4.81 15.21 18.39
N ILE A 83 4.83 13.91 18.19
CA ILE A 83 6.04 13.10 18.02
C ILE A 83 5.80 12.17 16.84
N THR A 84 6.73 12.16 15.91
CA THR A 84 6.78 11.22 14.79
C THR A 84 8.04 10.36 14.90
N TYR A 85 7.99 9.18 14.31
CA TYR A 85 9.07 8.20 14.33
C TYR A 85 9.77 8.12 12.99
N ASN A 86 10.98 7.56 12.96
CA ASN A 86 11.61 7.20 11.70
C ASN A 86 10.77 6.14 10.98
N VAL A 87 10.46 6.40 9.72
CA VAL A 87 9.73 5.46 8.86
C VAL A 87 10.51 5.26 7.57
N ILE A 88 10.74 4.00 7.21
CA ILE A 88 11.30 3.61 5.91
C ILE A 88 10.24 2.80 5.18
N GLY A 89 9.84 3.26 4.01
CA GLY A 89 8.68 2.67 3.34
C GLY A 89 7.44 2.73 4.26
N ASN A 90 6.95 1.58 4.69
CA ASN A 90 5.75 1.47 5.52
C ASN A 90 6.04 0.90 6.93
N ILE A 91 7.30 0.87 7.37
CA ILE A 91 7.69 0.34 8.68
C ILE A 91 8.42 1.41 9.50
N ASN A 92 8.08 1.53 10.79
CA ASN A 92 8.78 2.44 11.69
C ASN A 92 9.90 1.73 12.48
N GLU A 93 10.71 2.52 13.20
CA GLU A 93 11.83 2.03 14.03
C GLU A 93 11.41 1.09 15.17
N PHE A 94 10.13 1.08 15.54
CA PHE A 94 9.55 0.15 16.51
C PHE A 94 8.96 -1.11 15.84
N GLN A 95 9.25 -1.33 14.56
CA GLN A 95 8.77 -2.48 13.77
C GLN A 95 7.25 -2.54 13.61
N VAL A 96 6.59 -1.40 13.68
CA VAL A 96 5.17 -1.28 13.33
C VAL A 96 5.06 -1.02 11.83
N THR A 97 4.35 -1.91 11.15
CA THR A 97 4.08 -1.80 9.70
C THR A 97 2.63 -1.45 9.47
N VAL A 98 2.40 -0.49 8.59
CA VAL A 98 1.06 -0.15 8.08
C VAL A 98 1.06 -0.40 6.58
N GLY A 99 0.23 -1.31 6.14
CA GLY A 99 0.04 -1.61 4.72
C GLY A 99 -1.38 -1.29 4.29
N GLU A 100 -1.57 -1.19 2.99
CA GLU A 100 -2.88 -1.03 2.39
C GLU A 100 -3.14 -2.13 1.38
N THR A 101 -4.39 -2.31 1.03
CA THR A 101 -4.81 -3.08 -0.14
C THR A 101 -5.98 -2.36 -0.78
N THR A 102 -5.95 -2.27 -2.10
CA THR A 102 -7.00 -1.60 -2.85
C THR A 102 -8.00 -2.64 -3.37
N TYR A 103 -9.26 -2.40 -3.14
CA TYR A 103 -10.35 -3.21 -3.68
C TYR A 103 -11.53 -2.31 -4.04
N GLY A 104 -12.33 -2.73 -5.01
CA GLY A 104 -13.57 -2.05 -5.36
C GLY A 104 -14.60 -2.23 -4.23
N GLY A 105 -15.10 -1.12 -3.70
CA GLY A 105 -16.18 -1.09 -2.72
C GLY A 105 -17.57 -1.13 -3.37
N ARG A 106 -18.60 -0.98 -2.55
CA ARG A 106 -19.96 -0.68 -3.04
C ARG A 106 -20.00 0.76 -3.50
N GLU A 107 -20.66 1.04 -4.63
CA GLU A 107 -20.75 2.40 -5.20
C GLU A 107 -21.32 3.43 -4.22
N GLU A 108 -22.21 3.00 -3.32
CA GLU A 108 -22.81 3.87 -2.31
C GLU A 108 -21.85 4.28 -1.18
N MET A 109 -20.65 3.69 -1.14
CA MET A 109 -19.63 3.90 -0.09
C MET A 109 -18.35 4.55 -0.62
N VAL A 110 -18.33 5.00 -1.87
CA VAL A 110 -17.18 5.63 -2.53
C VAL A 110 -17.40 7.14 -2.67
#